data_09a1978ad6d16a138bce3e27be7e821a
#
_entry.id   09a1978ad6d16a138bce3e27be7e821a
#
_cell.length_a   1.000
_cell.length_b   1.000
_cell.length_c   1.000
_cell.angle_alpha   90.00
_cell.angle_beta   90.00
_cell.angle_gamma   90.00
#
_symmetry.space_group_name_H-M   'P 1'
#
loop_
_entity.id
_entity.type
_entity.pdbx_description
1 polymer ?
#
loop_
_entity_poly.entity_id
_entity_poly.type
_entity_poly.pdbx_seq_one_letter_code
_entity_poly.pdbx_strand_id
1 'polypeptide(L)'
;SEQKIEAILARADLALARAQTEVVNGWAIQQNDEVVEVQGQRHWTQVLTDLLEQESISFTCQPIQPLHRGMLAYHEIYPRFCSSDGTVLPSDTLLAMAQRLDMVLRLTQMVIRHVIRQYRAFGGHNSRWGLNLPGSLLQNSAFLIWLDHQLQKDPDIGANLVFELDEEHLERNLTGSRRLFELLRRHGSRSAICNFGKGIGSFSLFRELKPDYIKLDPGLITELEQDLTNQQFVRMIVDVSHRMGCLVIAEGVEQIGQKQMLQSMYVDGLQGYLIARPQELGPEIGQMGIFTETVSASTGSE
;
A
#
# COMPACT_ATOMS: atom_id res chain seq x y z
N SER A 1 -6.03 -5.52 -41.18
CA SER A 1 -6.39 -6.83 -40.62
C SER A 1 -5.35 -7.32 -39.60
N GLU A 2 -4.07 -7.17 -39.83
CA GLU A 2 -2.99 -7.51 -38.89
C GLU A 2 -3.03 -6.66 -37.62
N GLN A 3 -3.23 -5.35 -37.73
CA GLN A 3 -3.38 -4.44 -36.59
C GLN A 3 -4.51 -4.84 -35.62
N LYS A 4 -5.60 -5.48 -36.12
CA LYS A 4 -6.66 -5.99 -35.24
C LYS A 4 -6.23 -7.22 -34.45
N ILE A 5 -5.40 -8.07 -35.01
CA ILE A 5 -4.90 -9.27 -34.34
C ILE A 5 -3.88 -8.88 -33.26
N GLU A 6 -2.96 -7.99 -33.57
CA GLU A 6 -1.99 -7.48 -32.61
C GLU A 6 -2.68 -6.77 -31.42
N ALA A 7 -3.72 -6.00 -31.68
CA ALA A 7 -4.51 -5.37 -30.62
C ALA A 7 -5.26 -6.38 -29.73
N ILE A 8 -5.78 -7.47 -30.29
CA ILE A 8 -6.44 -8.53 -29.53
C ILE A 8 -5.41 -9.29 -28.67
N LEU A 9 -4.27 -9.65 -29.24
CA LEU A 9 -3.20 -10.34 -28.50
C LEU A 9 -2.66 -9.50 -27.35
N ALA A 10 -2.44 -8.21 -27.59
CA ALA A 10 -1.97 -7.31 -26.55
C ALA A 10 -3.01 -7.12 -25.41
N ARG A 11 -4.32 -7.11 -25.72
CA ARG A 11 -5.40 -7.11 -24.70
C ARG A 11 -5.40 -8.40 -23.89
N ALA A 12 -5.25 -9.54 -24.54
CA ALA A 12 -5.17 -10.82 -23.87
C ALA A 12 -3.95 -10.89 -22.94
N ASP A 13 -2.81 -10.38 -23.40
CA ASP A 13 -1.59 -10.30 -22.62
C ASP A 13 -1.75 -9.40 -21.38
N LEU A 14 -2.44 -8.26 -21.52
CA LEU A 14 -2.71 -7.35 -20.40
C LEU A 14 -3.65 -8.00 -19.38
N ALA A 15 -4.73 -8.64 -19.82
CA ALA A 15 -5.65 -9.35 -18.94
C ALA A 15 -4.95 -10.49 -18.20
N LEU A 16 -4.04 -11.22 -18.89
CA LEU A 16 -3.24 -12.27 -18.30
C LEU A 16 -2.27 -11.72 -17.24
N ALA A 17 -1.59 -10.60 -17.53
CA ALA A 17 -0.68 -9.96 -16.57
C ALA A 17 -1.42 -9.51 -15.31
N ARG A 18 -2.60 -8.90 -15.44
CA ARG A 18 -3.47 -8.55 -14.30
C ARG A 18 -3.89 -9.78 -13.50
N ALA A 19 -4.40 -10.81 -14.16
CA ALA A 19 -4.81 -12.04 -13.48
C ALA A 19 -3.66 -12.72 -12.71
N GLN A 20 -2.44 -12.61 -13.20
CA GLN A 20 -1.25 -13.17 -12.54
C GLN A 20 -0.76 -12.36 -11.35
N THR A 21 -1.06 -11.05 -11.32
CA THR A 21 -0.61 -10.15 -10.24
C THR A 21 -1.64 -9.99 -9.13
N GLU A 22 -2.94 -10.08 -9.45
CA GLU A 22 -4.02 -9.80 -8.50
C GLU A 22 -4.41 -11.00 -7.63
N VAL A 23 -4.48 -12.20 -8.21
CA VAL A 23 -4.92 -13.42 -7.46
C VAL A 23 -4.25 -14.69 -7.98
N VAL A 24 -3.92 -15.62 -7.08
CA VAL A 24 -3.50 -16.99 -7.46
C VAL A 24 -4.66 -17.70 -8.14
N ASN A 25 -4.44 -18.22 -9.35
CA ASN A 25 -5.49 -18.79 -10.21
C ASN A 25 -6.61 -17.79 -10.56
N GLY A 26 -6.28 -16.49 -10.56
CA GLY A 26 -7.22 -15.43 -10.90
C GLY A 26 -7.57 -15.37 -12.37
N TRP A 27 -8.63 -14.64 -12.67
CA TRP A 27 -9.03 -14.29 -14.02
C TRP A 27 -9.31 -12.80 -14.10
N ALA A 28 -9.06 -12.19 -15.25
CA ALA A 28 -9.35 -10.79 -15.51
C ALA A 28 -10.07 -10.63 -16.84
N ILE A 29 -11.08 -9.73 -16.88
CA ILE A 29 -11.78 -9.35 -18.10
C ILE A 29 -11.40 -7.91 -18.43
N GLN A 30 -10.91 -7.68 -19.63
CA GLN A 30 -10.72 -6.33 -20.14
C GLN A 30 -12.05 -5.81 -20.69
N GLN A 31 -12.65 -4.84 -20.00
CA GLN A 31 -13.87 -4.17 -20.47
C GLN A 31 -13.52 -3.09 -21.50
N ASN A 32 -14.44 -2.84 -22.45
CA ASN A 32 -14.20 -1.96 -23.60
C ASN A 32 -14.19 -0.45 -23.28
N ASP A 33 -14.50 -0.03 -22.06
CA ASP A 33 -14.73 1.38 -21.72
C ASP A 33 -13.47 2.16 -21.29
N GLU A 34 -12.36 1.50 -21.04
CA GLU A 34 -11.07 2.17 -20.91
C GLU A 34 -10.35 2.12 -22.26
N VAL A 35 -10.25 3.26 -22.92
CA VAL A 35 -9.36 3.48 -24.07
C VAL A 35 -7.93 3.50 -23.56
N VAL A 36 -7.48 2.40 -22.98
CA VAL A 36 -6.05 2.09 -22.89
C VAL A 36 -5.70 1.52 -24.25
N GLU A 37 -5.06 2.31 -25.06
CA GLU A 37 -4.51 1.87 -26.34
C GLU A 37 -3.65 0.63 -26.06
N VAL A 38 -4.15 -0.54 -26.48
CA VAL A 38 -3.54 -1.82 -26.19
C VAL A 38 -2.30 -1.92 -27.05
N GLN A 39 -1.18 -1.68 -26.43
CA GLN A 39 0.11 -1.58 -27.09
C GLN A 39 0.94 -2.81 -26.74
N GLY A 40 1.62 -3.36 -27.73
CA GLY A 40 2.42 -4.56 -27.59
C GLY A 40 3.62 -4.39 -26.65
N GLN A 41 4.29 -5.48 -26.32
CA GLN A 41 5.42 -5.54 -25.40
C GLN A 41 6.51 -4.49 -25.68
N ARG A 42 6.80 -4.19 -26.96
CA ARG A 42 7.78 -3.15 -27.34
C ARG A 42 7.38 -1.76 -26.87
N HIS A 43 6.11 -1.44 -26.94
CA HIS A 43 5.63 -0.15 -26.47
C HIS A 43 5.77 -0.03 -24.96
N TRP A 44 5.35 -1.05 -24.20
CA TRP A 44 5.50 -1.02 -22.75
C TRP A 44 6.96 -0.96 -22.30
N THR A 45 7.86 -1.62 -23.03
CA THR A 45 9.31 -1.48 -22.78
C THR A 45 9.75 -0.04 -22.98
N GLN A 46 9.28 0.62 -24.04
CA GLN A 46 9.61 2.03 -24.29
C GLN A 46 9.01 2.93 -23.21
N VAL A 47 7.71 2.79 -22.90
CA VAL A 47 7.03 3.57 -21.86
C VAL A 47 7.75 3.45 -20.50
N LEU A 48 8.10 2.24 -20.08
CA LEU A 48 8.82 2.02 -18.82
C LEU A 48 10.24 2.57 -18.87
N THR A 49 10.91 2.50 -20.02
CA THR A 49 12.26 3.06 -20.18
C THR A 49 12.22 4.57 -20.09
N ASP A 50 11.32 5.22 -20.83
CA ASP A 50 11.14 6.67 -20.82
C ASP A 50 10.76 7.17 -19.42
N LEU A 51 9.85 6.47 -18.75
CA LEU A 51 9.44 6.77 -17.38
C LEU A 51 10.64 6.73 -16.41
N LEU A 52 11.48 5.71 -16.52
CA LEU A 52 12.65 5.53 -15.66
C LEU A 52 13.77 6.55 -15.97
N GLU A 53 13.91 6.97 -17.23
CA GLU A 53 14.89 7.96 -17.64
C GLU A 53 14.47 9.39 -17.28
N GLN A 54 13.19 9.71 -17.45
CA GLN A 54 12.65 11.03 -17.14
C GLN A 54 12.25 11.19 -15.66
N GLU A 55 12.19 10.09 -14.92
CA GLU A 55 11.69 10.05 -13.54
C GLU A 55 10.32 10.74 -13.40
N SER A 56 9.42 10.52 -14.37
CA SER A 56 8.10 11.16 -14.44
C SER A 56 7.12 10.55 -13.45
N ILE A 57 7.26 10.94 -12.19
CA ILE A 57 6.49 10.42 -11.06
C ILE A 57 6.00 11.57 -10.16
N SER A 58 4.75 11.50 -9.76
CA SER A 58 4.16 12.30 -8.69
C SER A 58 3.56 11.38 -7.64
N PHE A 59 3.05 11.96 -6.56
CA PHE A 59 2.51 11.17 -5.47
C PHE A 59 1.18 11.75 -5.00
N THR A 60 0.28 10.85 -4.62
CA THR A 60 -0.85 11.17 -3.76
C THR A 60 -0.65 10.48 -2.42
N CYS A 61 -1.33 10.96 -1.40
CA CYS A 61 -1.31 10.35 -0.08
C CYS A 61 -2.71 10.26 0.50
N GLN A 62 -2.91 9.27 1.35
CA GLN A 62 -4.15 9.10 2.11
C GLN A 62 -3.81 8.91 3.59
N PRO A 63 -4.40 9.70 4.51
CA PRO A 63 -4.12 9.59 5.93
C PRO A 63 -4.82 8.38 6.55
N ILE A 64 -4.18 7.81 7.55
CA ILE A 64 -4.80 6.89 8.49
C ILE A 64 -5.21 7.69 9.71
N GLN A 65 -6.51 7.70 10.02
CA GLN A 65 -7.05 8.36 11.22
C GLN A 65 -6.83 7.48 12.44
N PRO A 66 -6.05 7.91 13.46
CA PRO A 66 -5.95 7.20 14.71
C PRO A 66 -7.27 7.28 15.49
N LEU A 67 -7.68 6.17 16.12
CA LEU A 67 -8.85 6.11 16.98
C LEU A 67 -8.52 6.30 18.46
N HIS A 68 -7.26 6.12 18.83
CA HIS A 68 -6.80 6.22 20.22
C HIS A 68 -5.65 7.22 20.34
N ARG A 69 -5.60 7.94 21.46
CA ARG A 69 -4.48 8.84 21.76
C ARG A 69 -3.18 8.04 21.90
N GLY A 70 -2.14 8.52 21.24
CA GLY A 70 -0.81 7.88 21.28
C GLY A 70 -0.53 6.90 20.14
N MET A 71 -1.51 6.55 19.30
CA MET A 71 -1.23 5.86 18.06
C MET A 71 -0.45 6.77 17.13
N LEU A 72 0.72 6.35 16.71
CA LEU A 72 1.46 7.00 15.62
C LEU A 72 0.92 6.47 14.28
N ALA A 73 -0.09 7.15 13.75
CA ALA A 73 -0.60 6.90 12.41
C ALA A 73 0.40 7.35 11.34
N TYR A 74 0.17 6.94 10.12
CA TYR A 74 0.97 7.34 8.99
C TYR A 74 0.09 7.73 7.79
N HIS A 75 0.72 8.32 6.77
CA HIS A 75 0.09 8.59 5.49
C HIS A 75 0.55 7.53 4.49
N GLU A 76 -0.36 6.82 3.88
CA GLU A 76 -0.01 5.93 2.77
C GLU A 76 0.24 6.76 1.52
N ILE A 77 1.37 6.50 0.87
CA ILE A 77 1.85 7.24 -0.29
C ILE A 77 1.67 6.38 -1.54
N TYR A 78 0.95 6.91 -2.51
CA TYR A 78 0.67 6.23 -3.77
C TYR A 78 1.42 6.90 -4.92
N PRO A 79 2.30 6.17 -5.63
CA PRO A 79 2.94 6.70 -6.82
C PRO A 79 1.93 6.91 -7.95
N ARG A 80 2.07 8.00 -8.66
CA ARG A 80 1.35 8.35 -9.88
C ARG A 80 2.34 8.52 -11.00
N PHE A 81 2.25 7.66 -11.99
CA PHE A 81 3.17 7.63 -13.12
C PHE A 81 2.54 8.36 -14.31
N CYS A 82 3.33 9.18 -14.99
CA CYS A 82 2.89 9.89 -16.16
C CYS A 82 3.78 9.50 -17.36
N SER A 83 3.16 9.31 -18.51
CA SER A 83 3.89 9.18 -19.77
C SER A 83 4.47 10.52 -20.21
N SER A 84 5.33 10.51 -21.22
CA SER A 84 6.00 11.70 -21.73
C SER A 84 5.05 12.78 -22.28
N ASP A 85 3.82 12.41 -22.64
CA ASP A 85 2.75 13.33 -23.08
C ASP A 85 1.90 13.87 -21.90
N GLY A 86 2.20 13.48 -20.66
CA GLY A 86 1.47 13.89 -19.45
C GLY A 86 0.26 13.03 -19.11
N THR A 87 -0.02 11.97 -19.88
CA THR A 87 -1.11 11.04 -19.56
C THR A 87 -0.78 10.22 -18.32
N VAL A 88 -1.71 10.15 -17.35
CA VAL A 88 -1.55 9.33 -16.15
C VAL A 88 -1.68 7.85 -16.54
N LEU A 89 -0.67 7.07 -16.18
CA LEU A 89 -0.64 5.64 -16.43
C LEU A 89 -1.30 4.89 -15.26
N PRO A 90 -2.17 3.89 -15.53
CA PRO A 90 -2.75 3.06 -14.49
C PRO A 90 -1.66 2.30 -13.74
N SER A 91 -1.52 2.52 -12.43
CA SER A 91 -0.43 1.98 -11.61
C SER A 91 -0.38 0.45 -11.63
N ASP A 92 -1.54 -0.20 -11.54
CA ASP A 92 -1.63 -1.68 -11.53
C ASP A 92 -1.16 -2.29 -12.85
N THR A 93 -1.59 -1.69 -13.97
CA THR A 93 -1.16 -2.10 -15.31
C THR A 93 0.35 -1.90 -15.49
N LEU A 94 0.86 -0.76 -15.05
CA LEU A 94 2.28 -0.43 -15.15
C LEU A 94 3.14 -1.39 -14.31
N LEU A 95 2.72 -1.70 -13.07
CA LEU A 95 3.41 -2.66 -12.21
C LEU A 95 3.38 -4.07 -12.79
N ALA A 96 2.25 -4.53 -13.33
CA ALA A 96 2.13 -5.82 -13.99
C ALA A 96 3.08 -5.93 -15.21
N MET A 97 3.15 -4.86 -16.02
CA MET A 97 4.05 -4.81 -17.17
C MET A 97 5.52 -4.71 -16.76
N ALA A 98 5.83 -3.93 -15.72
CA ALA A 98 7.19 -3.85 -15.16
C ALA A 98 7.67 -5.21 -14.63
N GLN A 99 6.77 -5.98 -14.00
CA GLN A 99 7.08 -7.34 -13.54
C GLN A 99 7.33 -8.29 -14.71
N ARG A 100 6.50 -8.25 -15.75
CA ARG A 100 6.65 -9.06 -16.95
C ARG A 100 7.93 -8.76 -17.73
N LEU A 101 8.37 -7.50 -17.71
CA LEU A 101 9.56 -7.01 -18.42
C LEU A 101 10.84 -6.99 -17.55
N ASP A 102 10.78 -7.56 -16.36
CA ASP A 102 11.89 -7.57 -15.37
C ASP A 102 12.40 -6.18 -14.99
N MET A 103 11.51 -5.19 -15.01
CA MET A 103 11.81 -3.78 -14.68
C MET A 103 11.31 -3.35 -13.30
N VAL A 104 10.62 -4.24 -12.56
CA VAL A 104 10.02 -3.92 -11.25
C VAL A 104 11.05 -3.45 -10.22
N LEU A 105 12.26 -4.02 -10.22
CA LEU A 105 13.35 -3.59 -9.35
C LEU A 105 13.70 -2.13 -9.57
N ARG A 106 13.97 -1.73 -10.81
CA ARG A 106 14.34 -0.36 -11.18
C ARG A 106 13.22 0.63 -10.86
N LEU A 107 11.97 0.24 -11.16
CA LEU A 107 10.79 1.05 -10.88
C LEU A 107 10.62 1.28 -9.38
N THR A 108 10.70 0.23 -8.55
CA THR A 108 10.57 0.35 -7.10
C THR A 108 11.71 1.15 -6.49
N GLN A 109 12.93 0.98 -6.97
CA GLN A 109 14.07 1.80 -6.55
C GLN A 109 13.86 3.29 -6.86
N MET A 110 13.30 3.61 -8.04
CA MET A 110 12.94 4.98 -8.40
C MET A 110 11.89 5.54 -7.44
N VAL A 111 10.80 4.79 -7.19
CA VAL A 111 9.73 5.20 -6.25
C VAL A 111 10.32 5.51 -4.87
N ILE A 112 11.08 4.59 -4.28
CA ILE A 112 11.66 4.77 -2.93
C ILE A 112 12.60 5.97 -2.88
N ARG A 113 13.47 6.17 -3.87
CA ARG A 113 14.35 7.36 -3.93
C ARG A 113 13.55 8.66 -3.96
N HIS A 114 12.45 8.69 -4.73
CA HIS A 114 11.60 9.87 -4.80
C HIS A 114 10.84 10.11 -3.50
N VAL A 115 10.32 9.07 -2.86
CA VAL A 115 9.67 9.21 -1.56
C VAL A 115 10.64 9.75 -0.51
N ILE A 116 11.88 9.25 -0.45
CA ILE A 116 12.91 9.79 0.44
C ILE A 116 13.20 11.27 0.13
N ARG A 117 13.27 11.65 -1.16
CA ARG A 117 13.45 13.04 -1.60
C ARG A 117 12.29 13.94 -1.16
N GLN A 118 11.06 13.48 -1.37
CA GLN A 118 9.84 14.19 -0.98
C GLN A 118 9.72 14.28 0.56
N TYR A 119 10.10 13.22 1.27
CA TYR A 119 10.09 13.23 2.73
C TYR A 119 11.04 14.29 3.29
N ARG A 120 12.22 14.48 2.70
CA ARG A 120 13.14 15.58 3.07
C ARG A 120 12.56 16.97 2.82
N ALA A 121 11.73 17.11 1.77
CA ALA A 121 11.13 18.38 1.43
C ALA A 121 9.90 18.73 2.26
N PHE A 122 9.05 17.73 2.55
CA PHE A 122 7.72 17.92 3.11
C PHE A 122 7.45 17.13 4.39
N GLY A 123 8.31 16.15 4.74
CA GLY A 123 8.12 15.33 5.94
C GLY A 123 8.35 16.15 7.21
N GLY A 124 7.34 16.18 8.08
CA GLY A 124 7.48 16.78 9.41
C GLY A 124 8.09 15.78 10.40
N HIS A 125 8.65 16.27 11.51
CA HIS A 125 9.30 15.46 12.54
C HIS A 125 8.41 14.35 13.16
N ASN A 126 7.10 14.42 13.00
CA ASN A 126 6.14 13.44 13.52
C ASN A 126 5.30 12.77 12.42
N SER A 127 5.69 12.89 11.15
CA SER A 127 4.99 12.29 10.02
C SER A 127 5.63 10.95 9.66
N ARG A 128 4.82 9.89 9.51
CA ARG A 128 5.25 8.62 8.96
C ARG A 128 4.61 8.40 7.61
N TRP A 129 5.36 7.80 6.70
CA TRP A 129 4.91 7.54 5.33
C TRP A 129 4.95 6.06 5.00
N GLY A 130 3.82 5.53 4.55
CA GLY A 130 3.65 4.14 4.13
C GLY A 130 3.89 3.96 2.64
N LEU A 131 4.56 2.89 2.26
CA LEU A 131 4.89 2.53 0.90
C LEU A 131 4.54 1.08 0.63
N ASN A 132 3.79 0.82 -0.43
CA ASN A 132 3.56 -0.53 -0.91
C ASN A 132 4.79 -1.10 -1.62
N LEU A 133 5.19 -2.32 -1.27
CA LEU A 133 6.27 -3.06 -1.93
C LEU A 133 5.71 -4.22 -2.76
N PRO A 134 6.14 -4.33 -4.03
CA PRO A 134 5.81 -5.50 -4.84
C PRO A 134 6.37 -6.80 -4.24
N GLY A 135 5.50 -7.79 -4.04
CA GLY A 135 5.87 -9.06 -3.41
C GLY A 135 6.94 -9.86 -4.19
N SER A 136 7.07 -9.64 -5.50
CA SER A 136 8.12 -10.25 -6.32
C SER A 136 9.54 -9.87 -5.88
N LEU A 137 9.70 -8.73 -5.20
CA LEU A 137 11.00 -8.26 -4.71
C LEU A 137 11.48 -8.98 -3.44
N LEU A 138 10.62 -9.72 -2.76
CA LEU A 138 11.00 -10.53 -1.59
C LEU A 138 12.08 -11.58 -1.90
N GLN A 139 12.14 -12.07 -3.15
CA GLN A 139 13.15 -13.03 -3.61
C GLN A 139 14.40 -12.34 -4.20
N ASN A 140 14.37 -11.02 -4.38
CA ASN A 140 15.44 -10.30 -5.04
C ASN A 140 16.49 -9.82 -4.02
N SER A 141 17.58 -10.57 -3.90
CA SER A 141 18.68 -10.24 -2.97
C SER A 141 19.32 -8.87 -3.30
N ALA A 142 19.39 -8.49 -4.57
CA ALA A 142 19.93 -7.19 -4.96
C ALA A 142 19.05 -6.04 -4.47
N PHE A 143 17.72 -6.23 -4.45
CA PHE A 143 16.79 -5.28 -3.85
C PHE A 143 17.04 -5.12 -2.34
N LEU A 144 17.14 -6.23 -1.61
CA LEU A 144 17.34 -6.18 -0.16
C LEU A 144 18.67 -5.49 0.22
N ILE A 145 19.76 -5.80 -0.51
CA ILE A 145 21.07 -5.13 -0.30
C ILE A 145 20.97 -3.64 -0.60
N TRP A 146 20.29 -3.29 -1.70
CA TRP A 146 20.12 -1.89 -2.09
C TRP A 146 19.25 -1.13 -1.06
N LEU A 147 18.16 -1.73 -0.57
CA LEU A 147 17.29 -1.13 0.44
C LEU A 147 18.05 -0.90 1.75
N ASP A 148 18.84 -1.90 2.19
CA ASP A 148 19.70 -1.79 3.37
C ASP A 148 20.63 -0.55 3.27
N HIS A 149 21.29 -0.39 2.14
CA HIS A 149 22.15 0.78 1.91
C HIS A 149 21.36 2.10 1.85
N GLN A 150 20.15 2.11 1.32
CA GLN A 150 19.35 3.34 1.27
C GLN A 150 18.90 3.78 2.66
N LEU A 151 18.41 2.84 3.49
CA LEU A 151 17.98 3.13 4.85
C LEU A 151 19.16 3.51 5.76
N GLN A 152 20.35 2.93 5.50
CA GLN A 152 21.56 3.29 6.23
C GLN A 152 22.04 4.73 5.94
N LYS A 153 21.83 5.23 4.72
CA LYS A 153 22.21 6.60 4.33
C LYS A 153 21.37 7.67 5.02
N ASP A 154 20.11 7.37 5.29
CA ASP A 154 19.12 8.31 5.81
C ASP A 154 18.37 7.69 7.00
N PRO A 155 19.02 7.39 8.13
CA PRO A 155 18.43 6.64 9.23
C PRO A 155 17.21 7.34 9.84
N ASP A 156 17.20 8.66 9.93
CA ASP A 156 16.07 9.43 10.46
C ASP A 156 14.84 9.33 9.55
N ILE A 157 15.04 9.31 8.23
CA ILE A 157 13.97 9.11 7.27
C ILE A 157 13.52 7.65 7.32
N GLY A 158 14.48 6.71 7.29
CA GLY A 158 14.20 5.28 7.36
C GLY A 158 13.31 4.91 8.54
N ALA A 159 13.56 5.46 9.72
CA ALA A 159 12.77 5.23 10.94
C ALA A 159 11.31 5.75 10.83
N ASN A 160 11.04 6.62 9.88
CA ASN A 160 9.70 7.17 9.62
C ASN A 160 9.01 6.56 8.40
N LEU A 161 9.62 5.56 7.76
CA LEU A 161 8.99 4.81 6.68
C LEU A 161 8.29 3.55 7.20
N VAL A 162 7.13 3.27 6.64
CA VAL A 162 6.36 2.03 6.83
C VAL A 162 6.33 1.30 5.49
N PHE A 163 6.77 0.06 5.46
CA PHE A 163 6.72 -0.76 4.25
C PHE A 163 5.55 -1.72 4.33
N GLU A 164 4.68 -1.61 3.35
CA GLU A 164 3.44 -2.36 3.25
C GLU A 164 3.57 -3.51 2.27
N LEU A 165 3.13 -4.69 2.66
CA LEU A 165 3.16 -5.90 1.83
C LEU A 165 1.88 -6.69 2.01
N ASP A 166 1.40 -7.20 0.90
CA ASP A 166 0.24 -8.06 0.86
C ASP A 166 0.49 -9.41 1.55
N GLU A 167 -0.48 -9.87 2.34
CA GLU A 167 -0.42 -11.14 3.09
C GLU A 167 -0.05 -12.32 2.19
N GLU A 168 -0.69 -12.43 1.03
CA GLU A 168 -0.51 -13.54 0.11
C GLU A 168 0.92 -13.64 -0.42
N HIS A 169 1.55 -12.51 -0.72
CA HIS A 169 2.93 -12.46 -1.17
C HIS A 169 3.91 -12.87 -0.08
N LEU A 170 3.63 -12.48 1.17
CA LEU A 170 4.46 -12.83 2.32
C LEU A 170 4.40 -14.34 2.61
N GLU A 171 3.22 -14.95 2.53
CA GLU A 171 3.05 -16.40 2.71
C GLU A 171 3.81 -17.21 1.66
N ARG A 172 3.72 -16.80 0.39
CA ARG A 172 4.40 -17.48 -0.71
C ARG A 172 5.91 -17.46 -0.61
N ASN A 173 6.48 -16.48 0.07
CA ASN A 173 7.93 -16.33 0.21
C ASN A 173 8.38 -16.00 1.63
N LEU A 174 8.10 -16.88 2.55
CA LEU A 174 8.36 -16.68 3.97
C LEU A 174 9.83 -16.38 4.30
N THR A 175 10.77 -17.00 3.59
CA THR A 175 12.21 -16.76 3.78
C THR A 175 12.61 -15.33 3.39
N GLY A 176 12.13 -14.83 2.26
CA GLY A 176 12.37 -13.46 1.83
C GLY A 176 11.68 -12.45 2.75
N SER A 177 10.45 -12.77 3.18
CA SER A 177 9.68 -11.97 4.12
C SER A 177 10.40 -11.79 5.46
N ARG A 178 10.94 -12.85 6.04
CA ARG A 178 11.75 -12.78 7.26
C ARG A 178 12.95 -11.84 7.09
N ARG A 179 13.70 -12.01 6.01
CA ARG A 179 14.89 -11.19 5.72
C ARG A 179 14.52 -9.71 5.61
N LEU A 180 13.43 -9.40 4.90
CA LEU A 180 12.96 -8.01 4.77
C LEU A 180 12.54 -7.44 6.13
N PHE A 181 11.71 -8.15 6.90
CA PHE A 181 11.24 -7.67 8.20
C PHE A 181 12.38 -7.48 9.20
N GLU A 182 13.39 -8.34 9.19
CA GLU A 182 14.62 -8.17 9.98
C GLU A 182 15.43 -6.94 9.55
N LEU A 183 15.54 -6.71 8.22
CA LEU A 183 16.18 -5.52 7.67
C LEU A 183 15.47 -4.25 8.12
N LEU A 184 14.15 -4.17 7.95
CA LEU A 184 13.35 -3.02 8.37
C LEU A 184 13.52 -2.72 9.85
N ARG A 185 13.46 -3.76 10.69
CA ARG A 185 13.61 -3.63 12.15
C ARG A 185 15.00 -3.11 12.54
N ARG A 186 16.06 -3.53 11.86
CA ARG A 186 17.44 -3.00 12.10
C ARG A 186 17.56 -1.50 11.86
N HIS A 187 16.82 -0.98 10.88
CA HIS A 187 16.83 0.45 10.54
C HIS A 187 15.75 1.26 11.26
N GLY A 188 14.97 0.63 12.15
CA GLY A 188 13.85 1.30 12.83
C GLY A 188 12.66 1.60 11.92
N SER A 189 12.71 1.17 10.66
CA SER A 189 11.56 1.22 9.75
C SER A 189 10.44 0.31 10.23
N ARG A 190 9.21 0.65 9.90
CA ARG A 190 8.03 -0.13 10.29
C ARG A 190 7.56 -1.01 9.15
N SER A 191 6.83 -2.05 9.52
CA SER A 191 6.24 -3.01 8.58
C SER A 191 4.74 -3.12 8.77
N ALA A 192 4.01 -3.25 7.66
CA ALA A 192 2.57 -3.52 7.67
C ALA A 192 2.26 -4.73 6.79
N ILE A 193 1.34 -5.58 7.26
CA ILE A 193 0.75 -6.64 6.45
C ILE A 193 -0.63 -6.17 6.01
N CYS A 194 -0.83 -6.06 4.70
CA CYS A 194 -2.08 -5.63 4.07
C CYS A 194 -2.95 -6.81 3.66
N ASN A 195 -4.24 -6.55 3.44
CA ASN A 195 -5.26 -7.55 3.09
C ASN A 195 -5.32 -8.72 4.07
N PHE A 196 -5.07 -8.44 5.37
CA PHE A 196 -4.97 -9.44 6.40
C PHE A 196 -6.32 -10.08 6.73
N GLY A 197 -6.31 -11.41 6.84
CA GLY A 197 -7.49 -12.19 7.21
C GLY A 197 -8.17 -12.91 6.04
N LYS A 198 -7.60 -12.85 4.84
CA LYS A 198 -8.05 -13.68 3.70
C LYS A 198 -7.49 -15.10 3.78
N GLY A 199 -6.27 -15.25 4.26
CA GLY A 199 -5.53 -16.51 4.24
C GLY A 199 -5.82 -17.41 5.44
N ILE A 200 -5.73 -18.73 5.23
CA ILE A 200 -5.83 -19.73 6.31
C ILE A 200 -4.58 -19.64 7.22
N GLY A 201 -3.45 -19.19 6.66
CA GLY A 201 -2.15 -19.07 7.33
C GLY A 201 -1.90 -17.77 8.07
N SER A 202 -2.83 -16.78 8.00
CA SER A 202 -2.65 -15.41 8.50
C SER A 202 -2.01 -15.32 9.88
N PHE A 203 -2.50 -16.09 10.85
CA PHE A 203 -1.96 -16.07 12.21
C PHE A 203 -0.58 -16.70 12.35
N SER A 204 -0.24 -17.70 11.53
CA SER A 204 1.10 -18.27 11.50
C SER A 204 2.12 -17.26 10.97
N LEU A 205 1.78 -16.60 9.87
CA LEU A 205 2.56 -15.55 9.26
C LEU A 205 2.78 -14.39 10.23
N PHE A 206 1.70 -13.91 10.84
CA PHE A 206 1.71 -12.84 11.83
C PHE A 206 2.64 -13.14 13.02
N ARG A 207 2.51 -14.33 13.62
CA ARG A 207 3.36 -14.76 14.73
C ARG A 207 4.84 -14.81 14.36
N GLU A 208 5.14 -15.16 13.12
CA GLU A 208 6.50 -15.31 12.64
C GLU A 208 7.15 -13.98 12.28
N LEU A 209 6.44 -13.12 11.54
CA LEU A 209 6.98 -11.87 11.05
C LEU A 209 6.94 -10.74 12.08
N LYS A 210 5.96 -10.75 12.99
CA LYS A 210 5.73 -9.72 14.02
C LYS A 210 5.72 -8.31 13.42
N PRO A 211 4.73 -8.00 12.57
CA PRO A 211 4.60 -6.67 11.96
C PRO A 211 4.29 -5.60 13.01
N ASP A 212 4.55 -4.34 12.66
CA ASP A 212 4.11 -3.20 13.48
C ASP A 212 2.63 -2.90 13.28
N TYR A 213 2.13 -3.12 12.06
CA TYR A 213 0.74 -2.87 11.68
C TYR A 213 0.16 -4.07 10.93
N ILE A 214 -1.13 -4.25 11.11
CA ILE A 214 -1.98 -5.09 10.26
C ILE A 214 -3.06 -4.20 9.67
N LYS A 215 -3.25 -4.28 8.34
CA LYS A 215 -4.35 -3.63 7.63
C LYS A 215 -5.35 -4.72 7.26
N LEU A 216 -6.55 -4.64 7.83
CA LEU A 216 -7.62 -5.61 7.61
C LEU A 216 -8.05 -5.59 6.15
N ASP A 217 -8.36 -6.76 5.60
CA ASP A 217 -8.93 -6.85 4.26
C ASP A 217 -10.24 -6.06 4.16
N PRO A 218 -10.41 -5.21 3.12
CA PRO A 218 -11.63 -4.43 2.94
C PRO A 218 -12.91 -5.27 2.88
N GLY A 219 -12.82 -6.54 2.43
CA GLY A 219 -13.94 -7.46 2.41
C GLY A 219 -14.48 -7.80 3.79
N LEU A 220 -13.67 -7.71 4.85
CA LEU A 220 -14.13 -7.86 6.23
C LEU A 220 -14.92 -6.65 6.72
N ILE A 221 -14.76 -5.49 6.06
CA ILE A 221 -15.32 -4.20 6.49
C ILE A 221 -16.61 -3.88 5.74
N THR A 222 -16.73 -4.31 4.47
CA THR A 222 -17.82 -3.91 3.55
C THR A 222 -19.21 -4.14 4.14
N GLU A 223 -19.47 -5.30 4.77
CA GLU A 223 -20.77 -5.64 5.37
C GLU A 223 -20.69 -5.83 6.89
N LEU A 224 -19.72 -5.19 7.54
CA LEU A 224 -19.40 -5.42 8.94
C LEU A 224 -20.58 -5.20 9.88
N GLU A 225 -21.46 -4.24 9.58
CA GLU A 225 -22.63 -3.93 10.42
C GLU A 225 -23.67 -5.06 10.45
N GLN A 226 -23.73 -5.89 9.40
CA GLN A 226 -24.73 -6.93 9.21
C GLN A 226 -24.15 -8.33 9.39
N ASP A 227 -22.84 -8.51 9.28
CA ASP A 227 -22.16 -9.80 9.34
C ASP A 227 -21.54 -10.05 10.72
N LEU A 228 -22.26 -10.79 11.57
CA LEU A 228 -21.79 -11.19 12.91
C LEU A 228 -20.53 -12.04 12.86
N THR A 229 -20.32 -12.81 11.80
CA THR A 229 -19.11 -13.65 11.65
C THR A 229 -17.89 -12.77 11.43
N ASN A 230 -17.98 -11.79 10.52
CA ASN A 230 -16.92 -10.80 10.31
C ASN A 230 -16.66 -9.97 11.57
N GLN A 231 -17.72 -9.57 12.30
CA GLN A 231 -17.53 -8.87 13.57
C GLN A 231 -16.73 -9.67 14.59
N GLN A 232 -17.05 -10.96 14.77
CA GLN A 232 -16.31 -11.84 15.69
C GLN A 232 -14.88 -12.04 15.23
N PHE A 233 -14.67 -12.21 13.91
CA PHE A 233 -13.36 -12.40 13.34
C PHE A 233 -12.47 -11.17 13.51
N VAL A 234 -12.98 -9.97 13.22
CA VAL A 234 -12.26 -8.71 13.44
C VAL A 234 -11.90 -8.53 14.93
N ARG A 235 -12.83 -8.79 15.87
CA ARG A 235 -12.54 -8.73 17.32
C ARG A 235 -11.40 -9.68 17.71
N MET A 236 -11.40 -10.89 17.17
CA MET A 236 -10.35 -11.88 17.42
C MET A 236 -9.00 -11.39 16.89
N ILE A 237 -8.97 -10.86 15.67
CA ILE A 237 -7.74 -10.29 15.09
C ILE A 237 -7.21 -9.16 15.97
N VAL A 238 -8.05 -8.22 16.39
CA VAL A 238 -7.66 -7.10 17.25
C VAL A 238 -7.08 -7.59 18.58
N ASP A 239 -7.77 -8.50 19.26
CA ASP A 239 -7.32 -9.03 20.56
C ASP A 239 -5.94 -9.72 20.45
N VAL A 240 -5.76 -10.58 19.45
CA VAL A 240 -4.48 -11.26 19.22
C VAL A 240 -3.38 -10.27 18.86
N SER A 241 -3.67 -9.29 17.99
CA SER A 241 -2.71 -8.29 17.55
C SER A 241 -2.21 -7.43 18.70
N HIS A 242 -3.11 -6.93 19.55
CA HIS A 242 -2.76 -6.13 20.72
C HIS A 242 -1.88 -6.89 21.72
N ARG A 243 -2.17 -8.18 21.96
CA ARG A 243 -1.31 -9.02 22.81
C ARG A 243 0.10 -9.20 22.28
N MET A 244 0.29 -9.05 20.97
CA MET A 244 1.59 -9.12 20.32
C MET A 244 2.25 -7.75 20.09
N GLY A 245 1.59 -6.66 20.51
CA GLY A 245 2.09 -5.30 20.36
C GLY A 245 1.96 -4.75 18.95
N CYS A 246 1.05 -5.30 18.13
CA CYS A 246 0.77 -4.86 16.77
C CYS A 246 -0.51 -4.02 16.74
N LEU A 247 -0.50 -2.96 15.93
CA LEU A 247 -1.65 -2.06 15.73
C LEU A 247 -2.48 -2.54 14.54
N VAL A 248 -3.80 -2.43 14.67
CA VAL A 248 -4.77 -2.86 13.65
C VAL A 248 -5.41 -1.66 12.98
N ILE A 249 -5.35 -1.64 11.65
CA ILE A 249 -5.92 -0.61 10.80
C ILE A 249 -7.04 -1.23 9.96
N ALA A 250 -8.19 -0.60 9.88
CA ALA A 250 -9.26 -0.99 8.97
C ALA A 250 -9.19 -0.14 7.71
N GLU A 251 -9.14 -0.81 6.56
CA GLU A 251 -9.17 -0.17 5.23
C GLU A 251 -10.56 -0.18 4.63
N GLY A 252 -10.81 0.71 3.67
CA GLY A 252 -12.07 0.75 2.93
C GLY A 252 -13.26 1.23 3.77
N VAL A 253 -13.03 2.04 4.80
CA VAL A 253 -14.10 2.59 5.64
C VAL A 253 -14.81 3.71 4.88
N GLU A 254 -16.08 3.49 4.53
CA GLU A 254 -16.89 4.41 3.74
C GLU A 254 -18.13 4.93 4.46
N GLN A 255 -18.57 4.23 5.53
CA GLN A 255 -19.81 4.52 6.25
C GLN A 255 -19.57 4.82 7.73
N ILE A 256 -20.41 5.71 8.30
CA ILE A 256 -20.34 6.08 9.71
C ILE A 256 -20.59 4.88 10.62
N GLY A 257 -21.50 3.99 10.26
CA GLY A 257 -21.79 2.78 11.03
C GLY A 257 -20.59 1.83 11.11
N GLN A 258 -19.87 1.64 10.00
CA GLN A 258 -18.60 0.90 10.00
C GLN A 258 -17.60 1.50 10.99
N LYS A 259 -17.40 2.84 10.94
CA LYS A 259 -16.53 3.56 11.88
C LYS A 259 -16.91 3.30 13.33
N GLN A 260 -18.20 3.46 13.68
CA GLN A 260 -18.69 3.24 15.06
C GLN A 260 -18.48 1.80 15.52
N MET A 261 -18.74 0.84 14.64
CA MET A 261 -18.52 -0.56 14.92
C MET A 261 -17.04 -0.88 15.17
N LEU A 262 -16.14 -0.42 14.30
CA LEU A 262 -14.70 -0.59 14.43
C LEU A 262 -14.13 0.06 15.69
N GLN A 263 -14.65 1.23 16.07
CA GLN A 263 -14.32 1.88 17.35
C GLN A 263 -14.73 1.00 18.54
N SER A 264 -15.92 0.40 18.50
CA SER A 264 -16.39 -0.52 19.55
C SER A 264 -15.58 -1.81 19.65
N MET A 265 -14.87 -2.17 18.58
CA MET A 265 -13.98 -3.33 18.51
C MET A 265 -12.52 -3.00 18.85
N TYR A 266 -12.23 -1.76 19.24
CA TYR A 266 -10.88 -1.28 19.59
C TYR A 266 -9.87 -1.38 18.45
N VAL A 267 -10.32 -1.21 17.19
CA VAL A 267 -9.42 -1.01 16.06
C VAL A 267 -8.62 0.28 16.28
N ASP A 268 -7.35 0.29 15.94
CA ASP A 268 -6.45 1.40 16.28
C ASP A 268 -6.50 2.54 15.26
N GLY A 269 -6.69 2.24 13.99
CA GLY A 269 -6.70 3.23 12.91
C GLY A 269 -7.72 2.93 11.83
N LEU A 270 -8.17 3.98 11.14
CA LEU A 270 -9.11 3.89 10.02
C LEU A 270 -8.53 4.54 8.78
N GLN A 271 -8.76 3.91 7.64
CA GLN A 271 -8.47 4.43 6.31
C GLN A 271 -9.65 4.17 5.37
N GLY A 272 -9.99 5.14 4.55
CA GLY A 272 -11.10 5.02 3.60
C GLY A 272 -11.68 6.37 3.22
N TYR A 273 -12.65 6.38 2.31
CA TYR A 273 -13.25 7.61 1.78
C TYR A 273 -14.10 8.38 2.80
N LEU A 274 -14.54 7.72 3.86
CA LEU A 274 -15.17 8.41 4.99
C LEU A 274 -14.17 9.32 5.73
N ILE A 275 -12.90 8.94 5.77
CA ILE A 275 -11.84 9.68 6.46
C ILE A 275 -11.28 10.79 5.56
N ALA A 276 -10.72 10.38 4.43
CA ALA A 276 -10.23 11.29 3.40
C ALA A 276 -10.05 10.53 2.07
N ARG A 277 -10.23 11.23 0.96
CA ARG A 277 -9.79 10.72 -0.35
C ARG A 277 -8.29 10.93 -0.51
N PRO A 278 -7.59 10.14 -1.34
CA PRO A 278 -6.21 10.42 -1.69
C PRO A 278 -6.07 11.85 -2.24
N GLN A 279 -5.10 12.59 -1.73
CA GLN A 279 -4.80 13.98 -2.08
C GLN A 279 -3.39 14.09 -2.63
N GLU A 280 -3.09 15.12 -3.41
CA GLU A 280 -1.73 15.36 -3.87
C GLU A 280 -0.77 15.56 -2.69
N LEU A 281 0.41 14.95 -2.83
CA LEU A 281 1.46 15.08 -1.82
C LEU A 281 2.07 16.48 -1.90
N GLY A 282 1.96 17.26 -0.83
CA GLY A 282 2.44 18.63 -0.77
C GLY A 282 2.91 19.05 0.63
N PRO A 283 3.36 20.31 0.80
CA PRO A 283 3.89 20.83 2.05
C PRO A 283 2.91 20.74 3.24
N GLU A 284 1.63 20.74 2.95
CA GLU A 284 0.56 20.72 3.96
C GLU A 284 0.55 19.43 4.79
N ILE A 285 1.06 18.32 4.21
CA ILE A 285 1.06 17.02 4.86
C ILE A 285 2.03 16.97 6.02
N GLY A 286 3.17 17.67 5.94
CA GLY A 286 4.11 17.82 7.05
C GLY A 286 3.53 18.64 8.23
N GLN A 287 2.48 19.41 7.97
CA GLN A 287 1.76 20.23 8.97
C GLN A 287 0.50 19.52 9.51
N MET A 288 -0.02 18.51 8.84
CA MET A 288 -1.07 17.64 9.36
C MET A 288 -0.50 16.71 10.45
N GLY A 289 0.14 17.32 11.44
CA GLY A 289 0.50 16.63 12.66
C GLY A 289 -0.79 16.15 13.32
N ILE A 290 -0.83 14.84 13.63
CA ILE A 290 -1.76 14.19 14.55
C ILE A 290 -3.11 14.92 14.61
N PHE A 291 -4.15 14.35 13.99
CA PHE A 291 -5.52 14.82 14.15
C PHE A 291 -5.83 14.96 15.65
N THR A 292 -5.61 16.15 16.22
CA THR A 292 -6.23 16.54 17.46
C THR A 292 -7.67 16.87 17.09
N GLU A 293 -8.60 15.99 17.41
CA GLU A 293 -10.01 16.37 17.46
C GLU A 293 -10.11 17.63 18.33
N THR A 294 -10.32 18.77 17.69
CA THR A 294 -10.95 19.91 18.35
C THR A 294 -12.39 19.47 18.62
N VAL A 295 -12.60 18.88 19.78
CA VAL A 295 -13.93 18.78 20.36
C VAL A 295 -14.38 20.24 20.53
N SER A 296 -15.18 20.74 19.60
CA SER A 296 -15.97 21.92 19.79
C SER A 296 -16.98 21.59 20.91
N ALA A 297 -16.60 21.88 22.13
CA ALA A 297 -17.53 21.97 23.23
C ALA A 297 -18.52 23.10 22.89
N SER A 298 -19.64 22.74 22.29
CA SER A 298 -20.81 23.60 22.29
C SER A 298 -21.28 23.69 23.73
N THR A 299 -20.78 24.68 24.47
CA THR A 299 -21.43 25.19 25.67
C THR A 299 -22.78 25.76 25.25
N GLY A 300 -23.82 24.94 25.34
CA GLY A 300 -25.18 25.39 25.36
C GLY A 300 -25.41 26.04 26.73
N SER A 301 -25.36 27.36 26.79
CA SER A 301 -26.00 28.13 27.82
C SER A 301 -27.45 28.36 27.39
N GLU A 302 -28.36 27.75 28.05
CA GLU A 302 -29.61 28.24 28.66
C GLU A 302 -30.60 27.11 28.86
#